data_b03204dae469c332d4096b20def6a1ee
#
_entry.id   b03204dae469c332d4096b20def6a1ee
#
_cell.length_a   1.000
_cell.length_b   1.000
_cell.length_c   1.000
_cell.angle_alpha   90.00
_cell.angle_beta   90.00
_cell.angle_gamma   90.00
#
_symmetry.space_group_name_H-M   'P 1'
#
loop_
_entity.id
_entity.type
_entity.pdbx_description
1 polymer ?
#
loop_
_entity_poly.entity_id
_entity_poly.type
_entity_poly.pdbx_seq_one_letter_code
_entity_poly.pdbx_strand_id
1 'polypeptide(L)'
;MPSKDYTIELLGLKGFVVKNLEETEKNIYVDIEKERMPHTCPKYQGVTERIHDYRIQRIRHITVRNKTVILKYRKRRYVCPCCNSRFYEQNGFVPKGYRLSHALIHLILRSFNQMCTYTEVAHRYGISVTTVIRYYDTLNFDRQTLPSVIGIDEFKGNLEGENIKR
;
A
#
# COMPACT_ATOMS: atom_id res chain seq x y z
N MET A 1 -2.54 26.06 -10.84
CA MET A 1 -2.79 24.81 -10.10
C MET A 1 -3.21 23.77 -11.13
N PRO A 2 -2.64 22.56 -11.13
CA PRO A 2 -3.13 21.50 -12.00
C PRO A 2 -4.59 21.25 -11.69
N SER A 3 -5.40 21.01 -12.73
CA SER A 3 -6.82 20.72 -12.53
C SER A 3 -6.96 19.46 -11.67
N LYS A 4 -8.02 19.35 -10.87
CA LYS A 4 -8.26 18.20 -9.98
C LYS A 4 -8.27 16.89 -10.73
N ASP A 5 -8.59 16.89 -12.00
CA ASP A 5 -8.65 15.74 -12.89
C ASP A 5 -7.25 15.14 -13.15
N TYR A 6 -6.24 15.95 -13.44
CA TYR A 6 -4.86 15.47 -13.60
C TYR A 6 -4.27 14.83 -12.34
N THR A 7 -4.66 15.31 -11.17
CA THR A 7 -4.22 14.69 -9.90
C THR A 7 -4.80 13.29 -9.74
N ILE A 8 -6.05 13.08 -10.14
CA ILE A 8 -6.71 11.77 -10.08
C ILE A 8 -6.02 10.78 -11.01
N GLU A 9 -5.74 11.20 -12.25
CA GLU A 9 -5.05 10.35 -13.23
C GLU A 9 -3.62 10.04 -12.79
N LEU A 10 -2.85 11.06 -12.40
CA LEU A 10 -1.46 10.92 -11.97
C LEU A 10 -1.29 9.97 -10.77
N LEU A 11 -2.22 10.01 -9.83
CA LEU A 11 -2.21 9.17 -8.64
C LEU A 11 -3.00 7.86 -8.80
N GLY A 12 -3.58 7.60 -9.98
CA GLY A 12 -4.36 6.38 -10.21
C GLY A 12 -5.59 6.25 -9.31
N LEU A 13 -6.21 7.36 -8.92
CA LEU A 13 -7.34 7.44 -7.99
C LEU A 13 -8.69 7.41 -8.71
N LYS A 14 -8.86 6.49 -9.66
CA LYS A 14 -10.10 6.36 -10.41
C LYS A 14 -11.29 6.08 -9.50
N GLY A 15 -12.38 6.83 -9.68
CA GLY A 15 -13.60 6.74 -8.85
C GLY A 15 -13.51 7.47 -7.50
N PHE A 16 -12.50 8.35 -7.35
CA PHE A 16 -12.37 9.25 -6.21
C PHE A 16 -12.46 10.71 -6.65
N VAL A 17 -12.90 11.54 -5.73
CA VAL A 17 -12.93 12.99 -5.88
C VAL A 17 -11.88 13.61 -4.97
N VAL A 18 -11.01 14.44 -5.53
CA VAL A 18 -10.03 15.23 -4.77
C VAL A 18 -10.72 16.47 -4.24
N LYS A 19 -10.75 16.64 -2.92
CA LYS A 19 -11.35 17.81 -2.24
C LYS A 19 -10.33 18.90 -2.00
N ASN A 20 -9.15 18.52 -1.51
CA ASN A 20 -8.09 19.46 -1.17
C ASN A 20 -6.72 18.87 -1.46
N LEU A 21 -5.72 19.71 -1.68
CA LEU A 21 -4.33 19.36 -1.86
C LEU A 21 -3.48 20.37 -1.09
N GLU A 22 -2.66 19.86 -0.17
CA GLU A 22 -1.72 20.64 0.62
C GLU A 22 -0.31 20.08 0.37
N GLU A 23 0.62 20.95 0.02
CA GLU A 23 2.02 20.57 -0.19
C GLU A 23 2.90 21.17 0.93
N THR A 24 3.74 20.32 1.52
CA THR A 24 4.78 20.69 2.48
C THR A 24 6.16 20.38 1.90
N GLU A 25 7.23 20.66 2.64
CA GLU A 25 8.58 20.34 2.20
C GLU A 25 8.77 18.83 1.92
N LYS A 26 8.22 17.95 2.75
CA LYS A 26 8.44 16.49 2.71
C LYS A 26 7.24 15.70 2.21
N ASN A 27 6.04 16.25 2.28
CA ASN A 27 4.81 15.50 2.00
C ASN A 27 3.84 16.30 1.14
N ILE A 28 3.03 15.56 0.38
CA ILE A 28 1.85 16.06 -0.33
C ILE A 28 0.64 15.38 0.31
N TYR A 29 -0.23 16.15 0.92
CA TYR A 29 -1.49 15.66 1.49
C TYR A 29 -2.60 15.86 0.48
N VAL A 30 -3.35 14.81 0.20
CA VAL A 30 -4.49 14.86 -0.73
C VAL A 30 -5.73 14.35 -0.02
N ASP A 31 -6.70 15.23 0.18
CA ASP A 31 -7.99 14.87 0.76
C ASP A 31 -8.87 14.28 -0.33
N ILE A 32 -9.25 13.00 -0.15
CA ILE A 32 -10.04 12.26 -1.12
C ILE A 32 -11.31 11.69 -0.51
N GLU A 33 -12.35 11.64 -1.33
CA GLU A 33 -13.59 10.91 -1.05
C GLU A 33 -13.92 10.02 -2.25
N LYS A 34 -14.54 8.88 -2.01
CA LYS A 34 -15.12 8.09 -3.09
C LYS A 34 -16.39 8.79 -3.63
N GLU A 35 -16.72 8.59 -4.89
CA GLU A 35 -18.02 9.01 -5.41
C GLU A 35 -19.15 8.37 -4.61
N ARG A 36 -20.22 9.12 -4.38
CA ARG A 36 -21.37 8.61 -3.62
C ARG A 36 -22.13 7.58 -4.47
N MET A 37 -22.28 6.40 -3.91
CA MET A 37 -23.02 5.32 -4.56
C MET A 37 -23.75 4.47 -3.52
N PRO A 38 -24.82 3.77 -3.91
CA PRO A 38 -25.49 2.81 -3.06
C PRO A 38 -24.56 1.65 -2.70
N HIS A 39 -24.69 1.12 -1.49
CA HIS A 39 -23.89 -0.01 -1.01
C HIS A 39 -24.77 -1.14 -0.50
N THR A 40 -24.38 -2.39 -0.79
CA THR A 40 -25.07 -3.58 -0.33
C THR A 40 -24.63 -3.94 1.08
N CYS A 41 -25.60 -4.18 1.94
CA CYS A 41 -25.34 -4.62 3.31
C CYS A 41 -24.76 -6.05 3.30
N PRO A 42 -23.61 -6.30 3.95
CA PRO A 42 -22.98 -7.63 3.95
C PRO A 42 -23.78 -8.69 4.71
N LYS A 43 -24.70 -8.29 5.60
CA LYS A 43 -25.53 -9.22 6.37
C LYS A 43 -26.90 -9.48 5.73
N TYR A 44 -27.60 -8.42 5.33
CA TYR A 44 -28.98 -8.48 4.86
C TYR A 44 -29.11 -8.48 3.35
N GLN A 45 -28.01 -8.21 2.61
CA GLN A 45 -27.96 -8.06 1.16
C GLN A 45 -28.84 -6.94 0.57
N GLY A 46 -29.50 -6.16 1.42
CA GLY A 46 -30.28 -4.98 1.00
C GLY A 46 -29.38 -3.80 0.68
N VAL A 47 -29.80 -2.96 -0.24
CA VAL A 47 -29.09 -1.76 -0.67
C VAL A 47 -29.38 -0.60 0.30
N THR A 48 -28.35 0.18 0.64
CA THR A 48 -28.49 1.36 1.49
C THR A 48 -27.61 2.51 1.02
N GLU A 49 -28.09 3.72 1.14
CA GLU A 49 -27.32 4.96 0.98
C GLU A 49 -27.19 5.72 2.31
N ARG A 50 -27.76 5.17 3.39
CA ARG A 50 -27.80 5.83 4.68
C ARG A 50 -26.42 5.82 5.33
N ILE A 51 -25.78 7.00 5.38
CA ILE A 51 -24.48 7.20 6.03
C ILE A 51 -24.71 7.36 7.53
N HIS A 52 -23.97 6.58 8.33
CA HIS A 52 -23.97 6.68 9.79
C HIS A 52 -22.98 7.75 10.25
N ASP A 53 -21.70 7.62 9.81
CA ASP A 53 -20.62 8.55 10.13
C ASP A 53 -19.49 8.48 9.08
N TYR A 54 -18.45 9.26 9.31
CA TYR A 54 -17.26 9.32 8.49
C TYR A 54 -16.02 9.02 9.34
N ARG A 55 -15.02 8.38 8.74
CA ARG A 55 -13.70 8.18 9.31
C ARG A 55 -12.61 8.61 8.35
N ILE A 56 -11.60 9.30 8.85
CA ILE A 56 -10.42 9.64 8.05
C ILE A 56 -9.41 8.51 8.18
N GLN A 57 -9.06 7.90 7.05
CA GLN A 57 -7.98 6.93 6.94
C GLN A 57 -6.80 7.59 6.23
N ARG A 58 -5.65 7.67 6.92
CA ARG A 58 -4.40 8.14 6.30
C ARG A 58 -3.73 6.96 5.60
N ILE A 59 -3.44 7.12 4.31
CA ILE A 59 -2.88 6.09 3.45
C ILE A 59 -1.64 6.66 2.80
N ARG A 60 -0.51 5.98 2.99
CA ARG A 60 0.71 6.31 2.28
C ARG A 60 0.62 5.80 0.85
N HIS A 61 0.90 6.69 -0.08
CA HIS A 61 0.86 6.43 -1.51
C HIS A 61 2.26 6.57 -2.11
N ILE A 62 2.36 6.59 -3.42
CA ILE A 62 3.62 6.76 -4.14
C ILE A 62 4.34 8.07 -3.78
N THR A 63 5.62 8.18 -4.11
CA THR A 63 6.39 9.41 -3.98
C THR A 63 6.33 10.19 -5.29
N VAL A 64 6.08 11.49 -5.22
CA VAL A 64 6.07 12.41 -6.36
C VAL A 64 7.01 13.55 -6.06
N ARG A 65 7.95 13.85 -6.95
CA ARG A 65 8.97 14.91 -6.79
C ARG A 65 9.69 14.84 -5.44
N ASN A 66 10.15 13.66 -5.05
CA ASN A 66 10.81 13.36 -3.77
C ASN A 66 9.95 13.64 -2.52
N LYS A 67 8.66 13.89 -2.66
CA LYS A 67 7.72 14.05 -1.56
C LYS A 67 6.79 12.84 -1.44
N THR A 68 6.57 12.39 -0.21
CA THR A 68 5.62 11.29 0.04
C THR A 68 4.20 11.79 -0.11
N VAL A 69 3.40 11.13 -0.96
CA VAL A 69 1.97 11.41 -1.06
C VAL A 69 1.23 10.68 0.05
N ILE A 70 0.47 11.42 0.84
CA ILE A 70 -0.38 10.91 1.93
C ILE A 70 -1.83 11.24 1.59
N LEU A 71 -2.61 10.20 1.29
CA LEU A 71 -4.03 10.33 1.02
C LEU A 71 -4.79 10.36 2.35
N LYS A 72 -5.54 11.42 2.61
CA LYS A 72 -6.48 11.55 3.70
C LYS A 72 -7.86 11.13 3.16
N TYR A 73 -8.14 9.82 3.21
CA TYR A 73 -9.37 9.26 2.69
C TYR A 73 -10.50 9.40 3.70
N ARG A 74 -11.52 10.22 3.39
CA ARG A 74 -12.75 10.35 4.16
C ARG A 74 -13.69 9.21 3.84
N LYS A 75 -13.54 8.12 4.59
CA LYS A 75 -14.26 6.86 4.42
C LYS A 75 -15.63 6.94 5.07
N ARG A 76 -16.69 6.53 4.34
CA ARG A 76 -18.06 6.47 4.85
C ARG A 76 -18.32 5.17 5.59
N ARG A 77 -19.07 5.27 6.68
CA ARG A 77 -19.66 4.11 7.35
C ARG A 77 -21.17 4.18 7.15
N TYR A 78 -21.70 3.13 6.54
CA TYR A 78 -23.12 2.99 6.25
C TYR A 78 -23.86 2.24 7.35
N VAL A 79 -25.17 2.43 7.43
CA VAL A 79 -26.08 1.67 8.28
C VAL A 79 -27.18 1.06 7.45
N CYS A 80 -27.42 -0.23 7.66
CA CYS A 80 -28.53 -0.92 7.03
C CYS A 80 -29.84 -0.60 7.78
N PRO A 81 -30.89 -0.11 7.10
CA PRO A 81 -32.16 0.18 7.77
C PRO A 81 -32.89 -1.09 8.24
N CYS A 82 -32.65 -2.25 7.63
CA CYS A 82 -33.34 -3.49 7.95
C CYS A 82 -32.74 -4.25 9.14
N CYS A 83 -31.41 -4.38 9.20
CA CYS A 83 -30.73 -5.15 10.25
C CYS A 83 -29.87 -4.30 11.18
N ASN A 84 -29.88 -2.98 11.04
CA ASN A 84 -29.09 -1.99 11.80
C ASN A 84 -27.58 -2.28 11.81
N SER A 85 -27.09 -3.13 10.92
CA SER A 85 -25.66 -3.43 10.78
C SER A 85 -24.90 -2.23 10.22
N ARG A 86 -23.73 -1.95 10.77
CA ARG A 86 -22.84 -0.86 10.33
C ARG A 86 -21.65 -1.44 9.59
N PHE A 87 -21.34 -0.90 8.42
CA PHE A 87 -20.23 -1.37 7.59
C PHE A 87 -19.59 -0.21 6.83
N TYR A 88 -18.31 -0.37 6.46
CA TYR A 88 -17.58 0.63 5.72
C TYR A 88 -17.70 0.40 4.21
N GLU A 89 -17.66 1.49 3.44
CA GLU A 89 -17.49 1.39 2.01
C GLU A 89 -16.17 0.69 1.64
N GLN A 90 -16.20 -0.08 0.56
CA GLN A 90 -15.01 -0.71 0.01
C GLN A 90 -14.31 0.25 -0.94
N ASN A 91 -12.98 0.35 -0.86
CA ASN A 91 -12.22 1.31 -1.65
C ASN A 91 -11.41 0.70 -2.80
N GLY A 92 -11.07 -0.58 -2.74
CA GLY A 92 -10.36 -1.29 -3.82
C GLY A 92 -8.89 -0.90 -4.04
N PHE A 93 -8.39 0.19 -3.46
CA PHE A 93 -7.02 0.65 -3.68
C PHE A 93 -6.07 0.48 -2.47
N VAL A 94 -6.61 0.02 -1.33
CA VAL A 94 -5.85 -0.31 -0.13
C VAL A 94 -6.32 -1.66 0.40
N PRO A 95 -5.43 -2.59 0.74
CA PRO A 95 -5.82 -3.84 1.38
C PRO A 95 -6.52 -3.58 2.72
N LYS A 96 -7.46 -4.44 3.09
CA LYS A 96 -8.19 -4.34 4.35
C LYS A 96 -7.21 -4.38 5.53
N GLY A 97 -7.29 -3.38 6.42
CA GLY A 97 -6.41 -3.29 7.60
C GLY A 97 -5.03 -2.64 7.35
N TYR A 98 -4.70 -2.30 6.12
CA TYR A 98 -3.42 -1.71 5.75
C TYR A 98 -3.50 -0.20 5.56
N ARG A 99 -2.32 0.46 5.55
CA ARG A 99 -2.17 1.90 5.36
C ARG A 99 -1.27 2.27 4.18
N LEU A 100 -0.86 1.30 3.38
CA LEU A 100 -0.15 1.50 2.12
C LEU A 100 -1.11 1.21 0.96
N SER A 101 -1.06 2.02 -0.08
CA SER A 101 -1.84 1.77 -1.30
C SER A 101 -1.29 0.57 -2.08
N HIS A 102 -2.12 -0.10 -2.87
CA HIS A 102 -1.68 -1.17 -3.76
C HIS A 102 -0.55 -0.71 -4.69
N ALA A 103 -0.63 0.53 -5.22
CA ALA A 103 0.42 1.09 -6.08
C ALA A 103 1.77 1.16 -5.36
N LEU A 104 1.81 1.62 -4.10
CA LEU A 104 3.05 1.66 -3.33
C LEU A 104 3.55 0.27 -2.98
N ILE A 105 2.66 -0.66 -2.59
CA ILE A 105 3.03 -2.05 -2.32
C ILE A 105 3.66 -2.68 -3.57
N HIS A 106 3.06 -2.48 -4.74
CA HIS A 106 3.59 -2.97 -6.00
C HIS A 106 4.99 -2.41 -6.32
N LEU A 107 5.23 -1.11 -6.07
CA LEU A 107 6.56 -0.51 -6.26
C LEU A 107 7.60 -1.09 -5.29
N ILE A 108 7.20 -1.31 -4.01
CA ILE A 108 8.07 -1.95 -3.01
C ILE A 108 8.48 -3.35 -3.49
N LEU A 109 7.52 -4.17 -3.89
CA LEU A 109 7.77 -5.54 -4.35
C LEU A 109 8.60 -5.58 -5.63
N ARG A 110 8.34 -4.66 -6.57
CA ARG A 110 9.11 -4.54 -7.82
C ARG A 110 10.57 -4.15 -7.58
N SER A 111 10.89 -3.46 -6.48
CA SER A 111 12.27 -3.07 -6.17
C SER A 111 13.18 -4.28 -5.96
N PHE A 112 12.64 -5.42 -5.53
CA PHE A 112 13.41 -6.66 -5.33
C PHE A 112 13.89 -7.31 -6.64
N ASN A 113 13.34 -6.94 -7.77
CA ASN A 113 13.86 -7.37 -9.08
C ASN A 113 15.26 -6.77 -9.38
N GLN A 114 15.71 -5.79 -8.59
CA GLN A 114 16.97 -5.07 -8.77
C GLN A 114 18.03 -5.42 -7.72
N MET A 115 17.97 -6.60 -7.11
CA MET A 115 18.91 -7.03 -6.06
C MET A 115 19.06 -6.05 -4.88
N CYS A 116 17.95 -5.45 -4.42
CA CYS A 116 17.94 -4.56 -3.28
C CYS A 116 17.74 -5.33 -1.97
N THR A 117 18.39 -4.87 -0.90
CA THR A 117 18.14 -5.37 0.46
C THR A 117 16.84 -4.82 1.04
N TYR A 118 16.25 -5.50 2.03
CA TYR A 118 15.08 -5.00 2.75
C TYR A 118 15.31 -3.62 3.38
N THR A 119 16.52 -3.37 3.87
CA THR A 119 16.91 -2.09 4.48
C THR A 119 16.93 -0.95 3.46
N GLU A 120 17.49 -1.18 2.28
CA GLU A 120 17.51 -0.18 1.19
C GLU A 120 16.11 0.14 0.70
N VAL A 121 15.26 -0.88 0.52
CA VAL A 121 13.86 -0.68 0.14
C VAL A 121 13.11 0.10 1.22
N ALA A 122 13.30 -0.27 2.50
CA ALA A 122 12.70 0.43 3.62
C ALA A 122 13.10 1.91 3.66
N HIS A 123 14.38 2.21 3.48
CA HIS A 123 14.90 3.58 3.42
C HIS A 123 14.33 4.35 2.22
N ARG A 124 14.35 3.76 1.01
CA ARG A 124 13.84 4.37 -0.24
C ARG A 124 12.39 4.83 -0.12
N TYR A 125 11.54 4.01 0.50
CA TYR A 125 10.12 4.33 0.66
C TYR A 125 9.77 4.91 2.04
N GLY A 126 10.75 5.09 2.93
CA GLY A 126 10.58 5.65 4.27
C GLY A 126 9.58 4.86 5.12
N ILE A 127 9.65 3.54 5.09
CA ILE A 127 8.83 2.59 5.87
C ILE A 127 9.75 1.71 6.72
N SER A 128 9.19 0.99 7.69
CA SER A 128 10.00 0.07 8.51
C SER A 128 10.39 -1.19 7.73
N VAL A 129 11.56 -1.75 8.04
CA VAL A 129 12.04 -3.01 7.47
C VAL A 129 11.04 -4.14 7.70
N THR A 130 10.45 -4.22 8.89
CA THR A 130 9.40 -5.19 9.22
C THR A 130 8.16 -5.08 8.32
N THR A 131 7.82 -3.87 7.90
CA THR A 131 6.72 -3.65 6.93
C THR A 131 7.10 -4.18 5.56
N VAL A 132 8.34 -3.96 5.12
CA VAL A 132 8.85 -4.49 3.83
C VAL A 132 8.81 -6.02 3.82
N ILE A 133 9.37 -6.66 4.86
CA ILE A 133 9.38 -8.12 5.01
C ILE A 133 7.95 -8.68 4.95
N ARG A 134 7.01 -8.09 5.72
CA ARG A 134 5.62 -8.54 5.73
C ARG A 134 4.96 -8.51 4.34
N TYR A 135 5.29 -7.53 3.49
CA TYR A 135 4.76 -7.51 2.13
C TYR A 135 5.50 -8.48 1.22
N TYR A 136 6.81 -8.63 1.40
CA TYR A 136 7.60 -9.60 0.64
C TYR A 136 7.11 -11.02 0.89
N ASP A 137 6.81 -11.39 2.15
CA ASP A 137 6.28 -12.71 2.54
C ASP A 137 4.89 -13.01 1.95
N THR A 138 4.19 -11.99 1.42
CA THR A 138 2.94 -12.22 0.68
C THR A 138 3.17 -12.67 -0.76
N LEU A 139 4.40 -12.61 -1.27
CA LEU A 139 4.75 -13.13 -2.58
C LEU A 139 4.74 -14.66 -2.54
N ASN A 140 3.84 -15.27 -3.27
CA ASN A 140 3.89 -16.69 -3.54
C ASN A 140 4.89 -16.91 -4.68
N PHE A 141 6.02 -17.50 -4.36
CA PHE A 141 6.93 -18.03 -5.39
C PHE A 141 6.43 -19.42 -5.75
N ASP A 142 6.10 -19.63 -7.02
CA ASP A 142 5.84 -20.97 -7.52
C ASP A 142 7.08 -21.83 -7.22
N ARG A 143 6.87 -22.96 -6.54
CA ARG A 143 7.95 -23.91 -6.30
C ARG A 143 8.38 -24.43 -7.66
N GLN A 144 9.52 -23.94 -8.15
CA GLN A 144 10.12 -24.50 -9.34
C GLN A 144 10.52 -25.95 -9.02
N THR A 145 10.16 -26.86 -9.90
CA THR A 145 10.68 -28.23 -9.84
C THR A 145 12.21 -28.15 -9.96
N LEU A 146 12.90 -28.74 -8.98
CA LEU A 146 14.35 -28.78 -9.03
C LEU A 146 14.80 -29.44 -10.33
N PRO A 147 15.81 -28.91 -11.02
CA PRO A 147 16.39 -29.55 -12.18
C PRO A 147 16.96 -30.93 -11.79
N SER A 148 17.01 -31.87 -12.74
CA SER A 148 17.50 -33.20 -12.51
C SER A 148 18.99 -33.25 -12.09
N VAL A 149 19.69 -32.15 -12.30
CA VAL A 149 21.12 -32.00 -11.91
C VAL A 149 21.28 -30.66 -11.22
N ILE A 150 21.79 -30.65 -9.98
CA ILE A 150 22.14 -29.47 -9.21
C ILE A 150 23.64 -29.49 -8.99
N GLY A 151 24.35 -28.48 -9.49
CA GLY A 151 25.75 -28.23 -9.14
C GLY A 151 25.78 -27.44 -7.82
N ILE A 152 26.49 -27.98 -6.81
CA ILE A 152 26.76 -27.27 -5.56
C ILE A 152 28.24 -26.89 -5.60
N ASP A 153 28.53 -25.61 -5.58
CA ASP A 153 29.90 -25.10 -5.49
C ASP A 153 30.15 -24.59 -4.06
N GLU A 154 31.20 -25.13 -3.40
CA GLU A 154 31.61 -24.64 -2.11
C GLU A 154 32.55 -23.45 -2.28
N PHE A 155 32.07 -22.27 -1.98
CA PHE A 155 32.91 -21.09 -1.90
C PHE A 155 33.71 -21.10 -0.59
N LYS A 156 34.95 -21.55 -0.64
CA LYS A 156 35.93 -21.34 0.44
C LYS A 156 36.34 -19.85 0.40
N GLY A 157 35.72 -19.02 1.23
CA GLY A 157 36.26 -17.69 1.52
C GLY A 157 37.62 -17.83 2.17
N ASN A 158 38.67 -17.31 1.56
CA ASN A 158 39.95 -17.15 2.22
C ASN A 158 39.79 -16.18 3.39
N LEU A 159 39.69 -16.70 4.59
CA LEU A 159 39.97 -15.93 5.81
C LEU A 159 41.48 -15.77 5.93
N GLU A 160 42.07 -14.86 5.18
CA GLU A 160 43.42 -14.40 5.48
C GLU A 160 43.34 -13.49 6.71
N GLY A 161 43.89 -14.00 7.80
CA GLY A 161 44.48 -13.21 8.88
C GLY A 161 43.56 -12.79 10.03
N GLU A 162 43.36 -13.68 10.98
CA GLU A 162 43.46 -13.28 12.40
C GLU A 162 44.21 -14.37 13.18
N ASN A 163 45.47 -14.02 13.50
CA ASN A 163 46.27 -14.76 14.48
C ASN A 163 45.60 -14.60 15.86
N ILE A 164 44.88 -15.63 16.28
CA ILE A 164 44.52 -15.77 17.70
C ILE A 164 45.77 -16.22 18.42
N LYS A 165 46.47 -15.28 19.06
CA LYS A 165 47.47 -15.63 20.07
C LYS A 165 46.74 -16.18 21.30
N ARG A 166 47.20 -17.34 21.73
CA ARG A 166 46.83 -18.04 22.97
C ARG A 166 47.08 -17.17 24.22
#